data_7dc52a8b7dd84d12de294a5f2da2de1a
#
_entry.id   7dc52a8b7dd84d12de294a5f2da2de1a
#
_cell.length_a   1.000
_cell.length_b   1.000
_cell.length_c   1.000
_cell.angle_alpha   90.00
_cell.angle_beta   90.00
_cell.angle_gamma   90.00
#
_symmetry.space_group_name_H-M   'P 1'
#
loop_
_entity.id
_entity.type
_entity.pdbx_description
1 polymer ?
#
loop_
_entity_poly.entity_id
_entity_poly.type
_entity_poly.pdbx_seq_one_letter_code
_entity_poly.pdbx_strand_id
1 'polypeptide(L)'
;MHSGTTNPVVRLDLPDDRRAPFAEHCLVRPEHIRRFAQLIGDDHPAHTDPAAAVALGFAGLAAPPTFASMLLLRAERRILPTLLDGAGPVRLLHTDQTLQIGRLLVAGDVIATDVYIESAEQFSDYEKFCVTTVLTDKSGVVVQLGTSTLLSCGHRFRHRIATSPALETARARLHPATHTPHDRQGSLELHRLGPGDELPHSIIRPRHSDVAGFRRLVHDGLPYRISAAGAAPGLLRFGWMARYLGSRFGHPAAVTSYRAEFSHYCVRGPASVADIEFRGRITDIDVSAGMAEVAVNAVSAGRRLFVRASASVPVTAIPSTRPDSPVR
;
A
#
# COMPACT_ATOMS: atom_id res chain seq x y z
N MET A 1 -18.59 9.34 -29.76
CA MET A 1 -18.97 10.19 -28.62
C MET A 1 -19.24 9.28 -27.43
N HIS A 2 -18.24 9.04 -26.59
CA HIS A 2 -18.41 8.28 -25.35
C HIS A 2 -18.58 9.31 -24.24
N SER A 3 -19.83 9.48 -23.80
CA SER A 3 -20.17 10.26 -22.62
C SER A 3 -19.62 9.51 -21.40
N GLY A 4 -18.53 10.02 -20.82
CA GLY A 4 -18.03 9.59 -19.55
C GLY A 4 -19.02 9.95 -18.45
N THR A 5 -19.78 8.97 -18.01
CA THR A 5 -20.61 9.07 -16.81
C THR A 5 -19.67 9.05 -15.61
N THR A 6 -19.40 10.23 -15.05
CA THR A 6 -18.76 10.35 -13.73
C THR A 6 -19.72 9.74 -12.70
N ASN A 7 -19.44 8.51 -12.27
CA ASN A 7 -20.19 7.89 -11.20
C ASN A 7 -19.91 8.63 -9.88
N PRO A 8 -20.95 8.98 -9.12
CA PRO A 8 -20.78 9.65 -7.82
C PRO A 8 -20.16 8.70 -6.79
N VAL A 9 -19.24 9.20 -6.03
CA VAL A 9 -18.62 8.56 -4.86
C VAL A 9 -19.58 8.58 -3.67
N VAL A 10 -19.55 7.57 -2.81
CA VAL A 10 -20.68 7.24 -1.97
C VAL A 10 -20.35 6.93 -0.51
N ARG A 11 -21.04 7.57 0.41
CA ARG A 11 -21.07 7.25 1.85
C ARG A 11 -22.18 6.24 2.17
N LEU A 12 -21.87 5.23 2.99
CA LEU A 12 -22.87 4.49 3.73
C LEU A 12 -23.42 5.38 4.85
N ASP A 13 -24.60 5.92 4.66
CA ASP A 13 -25.40 6.37 5.79
C ASP A 13 -25.96 5.12 6.49
N LEU A 14 -25.10 4.50 7.31
CA LEU A 14 -25.60 3.62 8.35
C LEU A 14 -26.39 4.50 9.35
N PRO A 15 -27.55 4.05 9.86
CA PRO A 15 -28.29 4.77 10.88
C PRO A 15 -27.37 5.22 12.00
N ASP A 16 -27.60 6.40 12.55
CA ASP A 16 -26.76 7.08 13.55
C ASP A 16 -26.45 6.23 14.81
N ASP A 17 -27.29 5.23 15.10
CA ASP A 17 -27.13 4.25 16.17
C ASP A 17 -26.08 3.15 15.85
N ARG A 18 -25.62 3.03 14.61
CA ARG A 18 -24.54 2.13 14.18
C ARG A 18 -23.21 2.84 13.89
N ARG A 19 -23.07 4.08 14.30
CA ARG A 19 -21.76 4.72 14.49
C ARG A 19 -20.92 4.07 15.60
N ALA A 20 -21.45 3.05 16.22
CA ALA A 20 -20.72 2.19 17.14
C ALA A 20 -20.07 1.06 16.38
N PRO A 21 -18.99 0.67 16.73
CA PRO A 21 -17.63 1.10 16.99
C PRO A 21 -16.70 0.48 15.97
N PHE A 22 -16.69 0.95 14.74
CA PHE A 22 -15.72 0.46 13.74
C PHE A 22 -14.38 1.20 13.83
N ALA A 23 -14.26 2.19 14.70
CA ALA A 23 -12.98 2.70 15.13
C ALA A 23 -12.28 1.67 16.04
N GLU A 24 -11.88 0.53 15.46
CA GLU A 24 -10.97 -0.36 16.18
C GLU A 24 -9.64 0.35 16.30
N HIS A 25 -9.32 0.76 17.52
CA HIS A 25 -8.01 1.31 17.81
C HIS A 25 -7.00 0.17 17.81
N CYS A 26 -6.17 0.13 16.80
CA CYS A 26 -5.09 -0.85 16.69
C CYS A 26 -3.78 -0.28 17.24
N LEU A 27 -3.25 -0.90 18.29
CA LEU A 27 -1.92 -0.58 18.77
C LEU A 27 -0.86 -1.18 17.83
N VAL A 28 -0.02 -0.34 17.27
CA VAL A 28 1.14 -0.76 16.47
C VAL A 28 2.24 -1.26 17.41
N ARG A 29 2.42 -2.57 17.47
CA ARG A 29 3.36 -3.21 18.37
C ARG A 29 4.71 -3.47 17.72
N PRO A 30 5.84 -3.32 18.46
CA PRO A 30 7.17 -3.58 17.93
C PRO A 30 7.34 -4.98 17.34
N GLU A 31 6.75 -5.99 17.97
CA GLU A 31 6.80 -7.37 17.51
C GLU A 31 6.08 -7.57 16.16
N HIS A 32 4.98 -6.85 15.91
CA HIS A 32 4.28 -6.90 14.63
C HIS A 32 5.10 -6.24 13.51
N ILE A 33 5.76 -5.10 13.81
CA ILE A 33 6.67 -4.43 12.87
C ILE A 33 7.80 -5.37 12.48
N ARG A 34 8.52 -5.92 13.45
CA ARG A 34 9.63 -6.85 13.20
C ARG A 34 9.18 -8.06 12.42
N ARG A 35 8.04 -8.64 12.81
CA ARG A 35 7.49 -9.81 12.13
C ARG A 35 7.12 -9.53 10.68
N PHE A 36 6.47 -8.39 10.42
CA PHE A 36 6.13 -7.98 9.06
C PHE A 36 7.38 -7.75 8.22
N ALA A 37 8.34 -6.97 8.72
CA ALA A 37 9.63 -6.73 8.06
C ALA A 37 10.34 -8.05 7.71
N GLN A 38 10.41 -8.98 8.65
CA GLN A 38 10.97 -10.32 8.43
C GLN A 38 10.27 -11.08 7.31
N LEU A 39 8.92 -11.03 7.25
CA LEU A 39 8.13 -11.77 6.27
C LEU A 39 8.26 -11.22 4.84
N ILE A 40 8.43 -9.91 4.69
CA ILE A 40 8.73 -9.30 3.39
C ILE A 40 10.24 -9.31 3.08
N GLY A 41 11.07 -9.72 4.07
CA GLY A 41 12.51 -9.75 3.99
C GLY A 41 13.15 -8.36 3.98
N ASP A 42 12.49 -7.35 4.55
CA ASP A 42 13.03 -6.01 4.70
C ASP A 42 13.91 -5.96 5.97
N ASP A 43 15.20 -5.85 5.76
CA ASP A 43 16.23 -5.84 6.79
C ASP A 43 16.70 -4.44 7.18
N HIS A 44 15.98 -3.39 6.74
CA HIS A 44 16.32 -2.02 7.08
C HIS A 44 16.33 -1.84 8.61
N PRO A 45 17.44 -1.30 9.20
CA PRO A 45 17.62 -1.24 10.66
C PRO A 45 16.48 -0.53 11.40
N ALA A 46 15.85 0.48 10.82
CA ALA A 46 14.74 1.21 11.43
C ALA A 46 13.53 0.32 11.78
N HIS A 47 13.41 -0.89 11.20
CA HIS A 47 12.33 -1.83 11.49
C HIS A 47 12.64 -2.78 12.66
N THR A 48 13.89 -2.84 13.10
CA THR A 48 14.34 -3.83 14.10
C THR A 48 15.06 -3.20 15.28
N ASP A 49 15.81 -2.11 15.06
CA ASP A 49 16.61 -1.40 16.05
C ASP A 49 15.99 -0.02 16.37
N PRO A 50 15.52 0.21 17.61
CA PRO A 50 15.00 1.51 18.02
C PRO A 50 16.00 2.66 17.89
N ALA A 51 17.29 2.42 18.12
CA ALA A 51 18.31 3.46 18.01
C ALA A 51 18.51 3.90 16.56
N ALA A 52 18.52 2.95 15.62
CA ALA A 52 18.57 3.25 14.19
C ALA A 52 17.32 3.99 13.72
N ALA A 53 16.14 3.65 14.23
CA ALA A 53 14.91 4.37 13.92
C ALA A 53 14.95 5.83 14.42
N VAL A 54 15.40 6.04 15.65
CA VAL A 54 15.54 7.38 16.24
C VAL A 54 16.59 8.22 15.49
N ALA A 55 17.69 7.63 15.04
CA ALA A 55 18.69 8.30 14.21
C ALA A 55 18.14 8.82 12.88
N LEU A 56 17.07 8.19 12.37
CA LEU A 56 16.33 8.61 11.17
C LEU A 56 15.15 9.56 11.49
N GLY A 57 15.00 9.99 12.75
CA GLY A 57 13.94 10.92 13.17
C GLY A 57 12.60 10.27 13.51
N PHE A 58 12.51 8.94 13.62
CA PHE A 58 11.29 8.26 14.06
C PHE A 58 11.19 8.22 15.59
N ALA A 59 9.97 8.32 16.12
CA ALA A 59 9.74 8.26 17.57
C ALA A 59 9.91 6.84 18.16
N GLY A 60 10.07 5.83 17.34
CA GLY A 60 10.23 4.42 17.70
C GLY A 60 10.49 3.59 16.46
N LEU A 61 10.45 2.26 16.58
CA LEU A 61 10.59 1.39 15.41
C LEU A 61 9.61 1.83 14.30
N ALA A 62 10.13 2.15 13.13
CA ALA A 62 9.32 2.49 11.97
C ALA A 62 8.79 1.21 11.32
N ALA A 63 7.50 1.16 11.03
CA ALA A 63 6.94 0.06 10.26
C ALA A 63 7.36 0.16 8.78
N PRO A 64 7.58 -0.96 8.08
CA PRO A 64 7.71 -0.93 6.63
C PRO A 64 6.50 -0.21 5.99
N PRO A 65 6.68 0.53 4.89
CA PRO A 65 5.62 1.37 4.32
C PRO A 65 4.29 0.66 4.12
N THR A 66 4.34 -0.58 3.63
CA THR A 66 3.14 -1.38 3.34
C THR A 66 2.58 -2.15 4.55
N PHE A 67 3.12 -1.95 5.74
CA PHE A 67 2.57 -2.54 6.99
C PHE A 67 1.09 -2.14 7.21
N ALA A 68 0.72 -0.92 6.85
CA ALA A 68 -0.65 -0.44 6.91
C ALA A 68 -1.65 -1.35 6.17
N SER A 69 -1.23 -2.02 5.09
CA SER A 69 -2.08 -2.93 4.33
C SER A 69 -2.67 -4.06 5.18
N MET A 70 -2.04 -4.42 6.29
CA MET A 70 -2.61 -5.38 7.25
C MET A 70 -3.79 -4.79 8.01
N LEU A 71 -3.71 -3.51 8.39
CA LEU A 71 -4.78 -2.80 9.09
C LEU A 71 -5.96 -2.58 8.14
N LEU A 72 -5.67 -2.17 6.89
CA LEU A 72 -6.68 -2.01 5.84
C LEU A 72 -7.44 -3.32 5.63
N LEU A 73 -6.73 -4.39 5.36
CA LEU A 73 -7.33 -5.70 5.09
C LEU A 73 -8.14 -6.23 6.30
N ARG A 74 -7.68 -5.98 7.52
CA ARG A 74 -8.41 -6.34 8.74
C ARG A 74 -9.72 -5.58 8.85
N ALA A 75 -9.70 -4.27 8.64
CA ALA A 75 -10.88 -3.42 8.67
C ALA A 75 -11.89 -3.81 7.57
N GLU A 76 -11.43 -3.96 6.34
CA GLU A 76 -12.23 -4.38 5.18
C GLU A 76 -12.92 -5.72 5.43
N ARG A 77 -12.19 -6.72 5.89
CA ARG A 77 -12.73 -8.06 6.17
C ARG A 77 -13.77 -8.09 7.26
N ARG A 78 -13.70 -7.18 8.19
CA ARG A 78 -14.66 -7.09 9.28
C ARG A 78 -15.97 -6.46 8.83
N ILE A 79 -15.90 -5.48 7.93
CA ILE A 79 -17.06 -4.71 7.47
C ILE A 79 -17.74 -5.34 6.26
N LEU A 80 -16.98 -5.74 5.25
CA LEU A 80 -17.53 -6.18 3.98
C LEU A 80 -18.59 -7.29 4.10
N PRO A 81 -18.44 -8.30 4.97
CA PRO A 81 -19.48 -9.32 5.13
C PRO A 81 -20.82 -8.79 5.65
N THR A 82 -20.81 -7.69 6.38
CA THR A 82 -22.05 -7.07 6.87
C THR A 82 -22.77 -6.27 5.79
N LEU A 83 -22.06 -5.94 4.70
CA LEU A 83 -22.54 -5.10 3.61
C LEU A 83 -22.93 -5.89 2.37
N LEU A 84 -22.58 -7.18 2.32
CA LEU A 84 -22.79 -8.06 1.18
C LEU A 84 -23.96 -9.00 1.43
N ASP A 85 -24.83 -9.16 0.42
CA ASP A 85 -25.85 -10.17 0.33
C ASP A 85 -25.37 -11.37 -0.49
N GLY A 86 -25.69 -12.57 -0.05
CA GLY A 86 -25.40 -13.78 -0.80
C GLY A 86 -25.40 -15.01 0.10
N ALA A 87 -25.39 -16.18 -0.50
CA ALA A 87 -25.35 -17.46 0.21
C ALA A 87 -23.90 -17.94 0.40
N GLY A 88 -23.59 -18.39 1.61
CA GLY A 88 -22.28 -19.00 1.93
C GLY A 88 -21.19 -17.98 2.30
N PRO A 89 -19.94 -18.44 2.42
CA PRO A 89 -18.84 -17.58 2.85
C PRO A 89 -18.44 -16.58 1.77
N VAL A 90 -18.26 -15.32 2.16
CA VAL A 90 -17.81 -14.25 1.27
C VAL A 90 -16.41 -14.57 0.76
N ARG A 91 -16.26 -14.58 -0.56
CA ARG A 91 -14.97 -14.78 -1.24
C ARG A 91 -14.61 -13.51 -1.97
N LEU A 92 -13.52 -12.89 -1.55
CA LEU A 92 -13.02 -11.65 -2.13
C LEU A 92 -11.71 -11.93 -2.85
N LEU A 93 -11.62 -11.45 -4.08
CA LEU A 93 -10.37 -11.39 -4.84
C LEU A 93 -9.86 -9.95 -4.84
N HIS A 94 -8.69 -9.73 -4.29
CA HIS A 94 -8.03 -8.44 -4.27
C HIS A 94 -7.26 -8.24 -5.57
N THR A 95 -7.64 -7.24 -6.36
CA THR A 95 -7.10 -7.01 -7.71
C THR A 95 -6.21 -5.78 -7.82
N ASP A 96 -6.45 -4.75 -7.03
CA ASP A 96 -5.66 -3.52 -7.04
C ASP A 96 -5.52 -2.95 -5.62
N GLN A 97 -4.36 -2.37 -5.32
CA GLN A 97 -4.09 -1.68 -4.07
C GLN A 97 -3.35 -0.39 -4.34
N THR A 98 -3.87 0.70 -3.79
CA THR A 98 -3.15 1.97 -3.65
C THR A 98 -2.91 2.25 -2.18
N LEU A 99 -1.76 2.81 -1.84
CA LEU A 99 -1.44 3.27 -0.49
C LEU A 99 -0.79 4.65 -0.59
N GLN A 100 -1.43 5.64 0.02
CA GLN A 100 -0.92 7.00 0.15
C GLN A 100 -0.44 7.20 1.59
N ILE A 101 0.77 7.71 1.76
CA ILE A 101 1.48 7.77 3.03
C ILE A 101 1.74 9.22 3.40
N GLY A 102 1.07 9.71 4.44
CA GLY A 102 1.43 10.96 5.10
C GLY A 102 2.68 10.75 5.98
N ARG A 103 2.66 9.74 6.85
CA ARG A 103 3.82 9.30 7.61
C ARG A 103 3.83 7.78 7.78
N LEU A 104 5.01 7.22 8.05
CA LEU A 104 5.08 5.82 8.47
C LEU A 104 4.45 5.63 9.85
N LEU A 105 3.87 4.45 10.05
CA LEU A 105 3.44 4.02 11.37
C LEU A 105 4.68 3.66 12.21
N VAL A 106 4.62 3.98 13.49
CA VAL A 106 5.72 3.67 14.43
C VAL A 106 5.20 2.85 15.60
N ALA A 107 6.09 2.14 16.26
CA ALA A 107 5.75 1.39 17.47
C ALA A 107 5.18 2.34 18.53
N GLY A 108 4.03 1.95 19.11
CA GLY A 108 3.28 2.76 20.06
C GLY A 108 2.16 3.60 19.45
N ASP A 109 2.06 3.72 18.11
CA ASP A 109 0.90 4.34 17.47
C ASP A 109 -0.38 3.59 17.84
N VAL A 110 -1.44 4.36 18.11
CA VAL A 110 -2.80 3.87 18.26
C VAL A 110 -3.59 4.39 17.06
N ILE A 111 -3.97 3.49 16.17
CA ILE A 111 -4.55 3.82 14.86
C ILE A 111 -6.03 3.44 14.84
N ALA A 112 -6.88 4.40 14.53
CA ALA A 112 -8.28 4.17 14.16
C ALA A 112 -8.38 3.93 12.65
N THR A 113 -9.37 3.09 12.25
CA THR A 113 -9.61 2.76 10.83
C THR A 113 -11.05 3.05 10.47
N ASP A 114 -11.27 3.89 9.45
CA ASP A 114 -12.59 4.15 8.88
C ASP A 114 -12.64 3.59 7.45
N VAL A 115 -13.67 2.82 7.12
CA VAL A 115 -13.82 2.15 5.83
C VAL A 115 -14.95 2.79 5.03
N TYR A 116 -14.66 3.13 3.78
CA TYR A 116 -15.59 3.76 2.84
C TYR A 116 -15.69 2.91 1.57
N ILE A 117 -16.91 2.63 1.10
CA ILE A 117 -17.13 2.04 -0.21
C ILE A 117 -17.31 3.18 -1.21
N GLU A 118 -16.42 3.27 -2.20
CA GLU A 118 -16.45 4.35 -3.19
C GLU A 118 -17.31 4.02 -4.40
N SER A 119 -17.28 2.76 -4.82
CA SER A 119 -18.10 2.28 -5.92
C SER A 119 -18.41 0.80 -5.78
N ALA A 120 -19.54 0.39 -6.34
CA ALA A 120 -19.90 -1.00 -6.58
C ALA A 120 -20.46 -1.12 -7.98
N GLU A 121 -19.84 -1.96 -8.81
CA GLU A 121 -20.20 -2.21 -10.20
C GLU A 121 -20.55 -3.68 -10.35
N GLN A 122 -21.77 -3.94 -10.82
CA GLN A 122 -22.26 -5.29 -11.02
C GLN A 122 -21.93 -5.77 -12.44
N PHE A 123 -21.35 -6.96 -12.53
CA PHE A 123 -21.16 -7.74 -13.75
C PHE A 123 -22.01 -9.02 -13.70
N SER A 124 -22.04 -9.79 -14.77
CA SER A 124 -22.84 -11.02 -14.83
C SER A 124 -22.52 -12.00 -13.68
N ASP A 125 -21.24 -12.24 -13.43
CA ASP A 125 -20.76 -13.33 -12.58
C ASP A 125 -20.09 -12.83 -11.29
N TYR A 126 -19.81 -11.54 -11.20
CA TYR A 126 -19.15 -10.94 -10.04
C TYR A 126 -19.58 -9.50 -9.84
N GLU A 127 -19.31 -9.00 -8.67
CA GLU A 127 -19.40 -7.58 -8.35
C GLU A 127 -18.00 -7.04 -8.01
N LYS A 128 -17.67 -5.89 -8.57
CA LYS A 128 -16.43 -5.16 -8.32
C LYS A 128 -16.73 -3.97 -7.42
N PHE A 129 -15.97 -3.81 -6.36
CA PHE A 129 -16.08 -2.64 -5.51
C PHE A 129 -14.72 -2.04 -5.19
N CYS A 130 -14.75 -0.72 -5.07
CA CYS A 130 -13.63 0.09 -4.63
C CYS A 130 -13.86 0.48 -3.17
N VAL A 131 -12.89 0.16 -2.33
CA VAL A 131 -12.94 0.38 -0.88
C VAL A 131 -11.77 1.24 -0.47
N THR A 132 -12.04 2.38 0.18
CA THR A 132 -10.98 3.20 0.78
C THR A 132 -11.04 3.11 2.30
N THR A 133 -9.91 2.81 2.90
CA THR A 133 -9.71 2.81 4.35
C THR A 133 -8.80 3.95 4.74
N VAL A 134 -9.28 4.78 5.66
CA VAL A 134 -8.56 5.91 6.26
C VAL A 134 -7.95 5.46 7.57
N LEU A 135 -6.66 5.70 7.75
CA LEU A 135 -5.93 5.48 8.99
C LEU A 135 -5.70 6.80 9.70
N THR A 136 -6.21 6.90 10.93
CA THR A 136 -6.14 8.13 11.74
C THR A 136 -5.45 7.82 13.06
N ASP A 137 -4.52 8.67 13.50
CA ASP A 137 -3.87 8.52 14.79
C ASP A 137 -4.75 9.04 15.93
N LYS A 138 -4.32 8.84 17.18
CA LYS A 138 -5.04 9.25 18.39
C LYS A 138 -5.31 10.77 18.49
N SER A 139 -4.60 11.58 17.71
CA SER A 139 -4.77 13.03 17.64
C SER A 139 -5.76 13.47 16.56
N GLY A 140 -6.36 12.51 15.83
CA GLY A 140 -7.29 12.78 14.73
C GLY A 140 -6.58 13.16 13.41
N VAL A 141 -5.27 12.96 13.33
CA VAL A 141 -4.50 13.22 12.11
C VAL A 141 -4.58 12.02 11.18
N VAL A 142 -4.95 12.24 9.92
CA VAL A 142 -4.92 11.21 8.88
C VAL A 142 -3.47 10.90 8.53
N VAL A 143 -3.05 9.68 8.79
CA VAL A 143 -1.64 9.26 8.61
C VAL A 143 -1.43 8.48 7.33
N GLN A 144 -2.42 7.69 6.89
CA GLN A 144 -2.36 6.95 5.63
C GLN A 144 -3.76 6.71 5.06
N LEU A 145 -3.82 6.52 3.76
CA LEU A 145 -5.02 6.14 3.01
C LEU A 145 -4.70 4.93 2.14
N GLY A 146 -5.54 3.92 2.20
CA GLY A 146 -5.43 2.76 1.32
C GLY A 146 -6.71 2.55 0.54
N THR A 147 -6.60 2.37 -0.77
CA THR A 147 -7.73 2.04 -1.65
C THR A 147 -7.51 0.66 -2.25
N SER A 148 -8.48 -0.22 -2.04
CA SER A 148 -8.50 -1.61 -2.52
C SER A 148 -9.58 -1.79 -3.58
N THR A 149 -9.26 -2.44 -4.70
CA THR A 149 -10.27 -2.96 -5.62
C THR A 149 -10.46 -4.44 -5.35
N LEU A 150 -11.72 -4.81 -5.09
CA LEU A 150 -12.11 -6.17 -4.71
C LEU A 150 -13.17 -6.70 -5.67
N LEU A 151 -13.09 -7.99 -5.98
CA LEU A 151 -14.13 -8.72 -6.72
C LEU A 151 -14.78 -9.73 -5.79
N SER A 152 -16.12 -9.81 -5.82
CA SER A 152 -16.90 -10.83 -5.13
C SER A 152 -17.73 -11.64 -6.13
N CYS A 153 -17.69 -12.97 -6.01
CA CYS A 153 -18.54 -13.86 -6.78
C CYS A 153 -19.70 -14.36 -5.91
N GLY A 154 -20.93 -14.23 -6.40
CA GLY A 154 -22.12 -14.73 -5.72
C GLY A 154 -22.63 -13.90 -4.54
N HIS A 155 -22.02 -12.74 -4.28
CA HIS A 155 -22.44 -11.80 -3.25
C HIS A 155 -22.61 -10.43 -3.86
N ARG A 156 -23.65 -9.69 -3.43
CA ARG A 156 -24.00 -8.37 -3.93
C ARG A 156 -24.00 -7.35 -2.81
N PHE A 157 -23.70 -6.11 -3.17
CA PHE A 157 -23.74 -5.00 -2.23
C PHE A 157 -25.18 -4.59 -1.91
N ARG A 158 -25.53 -4.48 -0.63
CA ARG A 158 -26.92 -4.25 -0.17
C ARG A 158 -27.39 -2.81 -0.26
N HIS A 159 -26.47 -1.87 -0.32
CA HIS A 159 -26.78 -0.47 -0.03
C HIS A 159 -26.57 0.43 -1.24
N ARG A 160 -27.37 1.51 -1.29
CA ARG A 160 -27.06 2.59 -2.25
C ARG A 160 -25.81 3.29 -1.78
N ILE A 161 -24.94 3.46 -2.73
CA ILE A 161 -23.68 4.11 -2.51
C ILE A 161 -23.91 5.66 -2.61
N ALA A 162 -23.59 6.58 -1.60
CA ALA A 162 -23.64 8.06 -1.60
C ALA A 162 -22.25 8.68 -1.41
N THR A 163 -21.97 9.84 -1.96
CA THR A 163 -20.70 10.58 -1.79
C THR A 163 -20.39 10.79 -0.31
N SER A 164 -19.14 10.60 0.10
CA SER A 164 -18.73 10.82 1.48
C SER A 164 -17.90 12.10 1.62
N PRO A 165 -18.49 13.22 2.10
CA PRO A 165 -17.72 14.43 2.40
C PRO A 165 -16.60 14.18 3.42
N ALA A 166 -16.78 13.20 4.30
CA ALA A 166 -15.76 12.81 5.27
C ALA A 166 -14.53 12.18 4.60
N LEU A 167 -14.72 11.37 3.56
CA LEU A 167 -13.62 10.80 2.79
C LEU A 167 -12.85 11.88 2.02
N GLU A 168 -13.57 12.80 1.37
CA GLU A 168 -12.92 13.93 0.67
C GLU A 168 -12.14 14.81 1.65
N THR A 169 -12.71 15.07 2.84
CA THR A 169 -12.01 15.78 3.90
C THR A 169 -10.76 15.04 4.36
N ALA A 170 -10.84 13.70 4.49
CA ALA A 170 -9.69 12.89 4.89
C ALA A 170 -8.59 12.92 3.82
N ARG A 171 -8.95 12.85 2.54
CA ARG A 171 -7.99 13.00 1.42
C ARG A 171 -7.29 14.35 1.44
N ALA A 172 -8.05 15.42 1.63
CA ALA A 172 -7.48 16.78 1.70
C ALA A 172 -6.59 16.99 2.93
N ARG A 173 -6.79 16.22 4.00
CA ARG A 173 -5.98 16.29 5.24
C ARG A 173 -4.75 15.39 5.22
N LEU A 174 -4.64 14.48 4.26
CA LEU A 174 -3.45 13.68 4.12
C LEU A 174 -2.34 14.53 3.51
N HIS A 175 -1.41 14.96 4.34
CA HIS A 175 -0.22 15.66 3.89
C HIS A 175 0.97 14.71 3.97
N PRO A 176 1.77 14.57 2.89
CA PRO A 176 3.03 13.87 2.97
C PRO A 176 3.89 14.54 4.04
N ALA A 177 4.36 13.76 4.99
CA ALA A 177 5.29 14.29 5.98
C ALA A 177 6.53 14.78 5.24
N THR A 178 6.83 16.06 5.39
CA THR A 178 8.10 16.64 4.94
C THR A 178 9.21 16.08 5.84
N HIS A 179 9.70 14.90 5.50
CA HIS A 179 10.93 14.42 6.11
C HIS A 179 12.06 15.26 5.55
N THR A 180 12.60 16.16 6.35
CA THR A 180 13.89 16.76 6.08
C THR A 180 14.91 15.63 6.02
N PRO A 181 15.58 15.42 4.89
CA PRO A 181 16.54 14.33 4.78
C PRO A 181 17.74 14.63 5.67
N HIS A 182 17.78 14.06 6.87
CA HIS A 182 19.02 13.95 7.58
C HIS A 182 19.84 12.84 6.93
N ASP A 183 20.97 13.27 6.37
CA ASP A 183 22.12 12.49 5.91
C ASP A 183 21.77 11.31 4.95
N ARG A 184 21.88 11.61 3.65
CA ARG A 184 21.63 10.70 2.54
C ARG A 184 22.87 9.89 2.13
N GLN A 185 23.56 9.28 3.05
CA GLN A 185 24.59 8.31 2.67
C GLN A 185 23.93 7.05 2.12
N GLY A 186 24.00 6.88 0.79
CA GLY A 186 23.57 5.66 0.09
C GLY A 186 22.27 5.74 -0.71
N SER A 187 21.52 6.84 -0.66
CA SER A 187 20.33 7.02 -1.51
C SER A 187 20.73 7.31 -2.95
N LEU A 188 19.98 6.73 -3.91
CA LEU A 188 20.06 7.16 -5.30
C LEU A 188 19.87 8.68 -5.37
N GLU A 189 20.82 9.36 -6.02
CA GLU A 189 20.71 10.79 -6.25
C GLU A 189 19.66 11.05 -7.33
N LEU A 190 18.38 11.03 -6.92
CA LEU A 190 17.24 11.21 -7.82
C LEU A 190 17.36 12.47 -8.69
N HIS A 191 18.08 13.51 -8.20
CA HIS A 191 18.33 14.72 -8.96
C HIS A 191 19.23 14.53 -10.19
N ARG A 192 19.91 13.37 -10.29
CA ARG A 192 20.72 13.00 -11.47
C ARG A 192 19.97 12.09 -12.43
N LEU A 193 18.80 11.61 -12.04
CA LEU A 193 17.98 10.70 -12.84
C LEU A 193 16.94 11.50 -13.63
N GLY A 194 16.64 11.01 -14.84
CA GLY A 194 15.63 11.56 -15.73
C GLY A 194 14.56 10.54 -16.11
N PRO A 195 13.47 10.99 -16.75
CA PRO A 195 12.49 10.08 -17.34
C PRO A 195 13.17 9.10 -18.29
N GLY A 196 12.94 7.82 -18.11
CA GLY A 196 13.54 6.74 -18.86
C GLY A 196 14.66 6.00 -18.14
N ASP A 197 15.26 6.59 -17.11
CA ASP A 197 16.35 5.94 -16.36
C ASP A 197 15.87 4.74 -15.55
N GLU A 198 16.69 3.71 -15.53
CA GLU A 198 16.40 2.47 -14.82
C GLU A 198 17.04 2.48 -13.43
N LEU A 199 16.28 2.03 -12.44
CA LEU A 199 16.81 1.75 -11.12
C LEU A 199 17.54 0.39 -11.13
N PRO A 200 18.59 0.22 -10.32
CA PRO A 200 19.26 -1.07 -10.20
C PRO A 200 18.27 -2.19 -9.89
N HIS A 201 18.33 -3.30 -10.62
CA HIS A 201 17.48 -4.45 -10.38
C HIS A 201 17.81 -5.13 -9.04
N SER A 202 16.87 -5.92 -8.54
CA SER A 202 17.06 -6.72 -7.32
C SER A 202 16.37 -8.07 -7.47
N ILE A 203 16.96 -9.11 -6.90
CA ILE A 203 16.36 -10.43 -6.82
C ILE A 203 15.94 -10.69 -5.37
N ILE A 204 14.66 -10.95 -5.18
CA ILE A 204 14.10 -11.38 -3.90
C ILE A 204 13.88 -12.88 -3.95
N ARG A 205 14.30 -13.58 -2.88
CA ARG A 205 14.17 -15.04 -2.71
C ARG A 205 13.18 -15.33 -1.58
N PRO A 206 11.86 -15.37 -1.86
CA PRO A 206 10.87 -15.66 -0.83
C PRO A 206 11.01 -17.11 -0.36
N ARG A 207 10.71 -17.35 0.92
CA ARG A 207 10.62 -18.70 1.48
C ARG A 207 9.17 -19.13 1.62
N HIS A 208 8.91 -20.43 1.55
CA HIS A 208 7.57 -20.98 1.85
C HIS A 208 7.09 -20.56 3.25
N SER A 209 8.00 -20.52 4.21
CA SER A 209 7.73 -20.05 5.59
C SER A 209 7.22 -18.61 5.62
N ASP A 210 7.72 -17.74 4.73
CA ASP A 210 7.36 -16.32 4.69
C ASP A 210 5.94 -16.15 4.16
N VAL A 211 5.58 -16.86 3.09
CA VAL A 211 4.20 -16.90 2.55
C VAL A 211 3.22 -17.47 3.59
N ALA A 212 3.57 -18.57 4.24
CA ALA A 212 2.75 -19.18 5.28
C ALA A 212 2.65 -18.30 6.53
N GLY A 213 3.75 -17.65 6.91
CA GLY A 213 3.82 -16.72 8.02
C GLY A 213 2.98 -15.46 7.77
N PHE A 214 3.06 -14.89 6.57
CA PHE A 214 2.25 -13.74 6.19
C PHE A 214 0.76 -14.06 6.22
N ARG A 215 0.37 -15.23 5.71
CA ARG A 215 -1.02 -15.69 5.80
C ARG A 215 -1.49 -15.79 7.23
N ARG A 216 -0.70 -16.35 8.14
CA ARG A 216 -1.04 -16.41 9.57
C ARG A 216 -1.18 -15.02 10.16
N LEU A 217 -0.23 -14.13 9.91
CA LEU A 217 -0.25 -12.75 10.42
C LEU A 217 -1.51 -11.98 9.99
N VAL A 218 -1.92 -12.19 8.74
CA VAL A 218 -3.11 -11.53 8.16
C VAL A 218 -4.42 -12.22 8.57
N HIS A 219 -4.38 -13.52 8.90
CA HIS A 219 -5.57 -14.30 9.26
C HIS A 219 -5.84 -14.43 10.76
N ASP A 220 -4.94 -13.92 11.59
CA ASP A 220 -5.06 -14.06 13.04
C ASP A 220 -6.37 -13.39 13.54
N GLY A 221 -7.30 -14.25 14.02
CA GLY A 221 -8.59 -13.84 14.56
C GLY A 221 -9.71 -13.56 13.54
N LEU A 222 -9.60 -13.92 12.25
CA LEU A 222 -10.61 -13.65 11.25
C LEU A 222 -11.30 -14.93 10.73
N PRO A 223 -12.66 -14.93 10.59
CA PRO A 223 -13.44 -16.11 10.18
C PRO A 223 -13.35 -16.46 8.69
N TYR A 224 -12.63 -15.71 7.87
CA TYR A 224 -12.62 -15.87 6.42
C TYR A 224 -11.29 -16.39 5.88
N ARG A 225 -11.37 -17.34 4.94
CA ARG A 225 -10.21 -17.81 4.18
C ARG A 225 -10.13 -17.06 2.87
N ILE A 226 -9.04 -16.30 2.64
CA ILE A 226 -8.69 -15.87 1.28
C ILE A 226 -8.28 -17.13 0.53
N SER A 227 -9.10 -17.49 -0.46
CA SER A 227 -8.85 -18.66 -1.27
C SER A 227 -7.79 -18.35 -2.32
N ALA A 228 -6.62 -18.91 -2.14
CA ALA A 228 -5.82 -19.54 -3.19
C ALA A 228 -4.74 -20.34 -2.48
N ALA A 229 -4.97 -21.62 -2.29
CA ALA A 229 -3.94 -22.53 -1.83
C ALA A 229 -2.71 -22.39 -2.76
N GLY A 230 -1.57 -22.01 -2.20
CA GLY A 230 -0.30 -21.94 -2.93
C GLY A 230 0.16 -20.56 -3.43
N ALA A 231 -0.72 -19.58 -3.66
CA ALA A 231 -0.30 -18.27 -4.15
C ALA A 231 0.21 -17.34 -3.05
N ALA A 232 1.24 -16.54 -3.33
CA ALA A 232 1.61 -15.44 -2.46
C ALA A 232 0.48 -14.39 -2.50
N PRO A 233 -0.04 -13.95 -1.32
CA PRO A 233 -1.06 -12.92 -1.26
C PRO A 233 -0.63 -11.65 -2.00
N GLY A 234 -1.56 -10.93 -2.64
CA GLY A 234 -1.27 -9.67 -3.32
C GLY A 234 -0.52 -8.68 -2.43
N LEU A 235 -0.97 -8.54 -1.17
CA LEU A 235 -0.33 -7.65 -0.20
C LEU A 235 1.10 -8.06 0.19
N LEU A 236 1.44 -9.36 0.13
CA LEU A 236 2.83 -9.79 0.33
C LEU A 236 3.71 -9.37 -0.86
N ARG A 237 3.19 -9.48 -2.10
CA ARG A 237 3.88 -8.97 -3.31
C ARG A 237 4.06 -7.45 -3.23
N PHE A 238 3.06 -6.76 -2.71
CA PHE A 238 3.11 -5.32 -2.44
C PHE A 238 4.21 -4.97 -1.42
N GLY A 239 4.35 -5.78 -0.36
CA GLY A 239 5.45 -5.68 0.59
C GLY A 239 6.83 -5.85 -0.05
N TRP A 240 6.99 -6.83 -0.94
CA TRP A 240 8.24 -7.02 -1.68
C TRP A 240 8.58 -5.86 -2.61
N MET A 241 7.57 -5.25 -3.24
CA MET A 241 7.75 -4.03 -4.04
C MET A 241 8.25 -2.87 -3.17
N ALA A 242 7.65 -2.67 -2.00
CA ALA A 242 8.06 -1.63 -1.07
C ALA A 242 9.50 -1.84 -0.54
N ARG A 243 9.86 -3.08 -0.20
CA ARG A 243 11.25 -3.45 0.14
C ARG A 243 12.22 -3.10 -0.98
N TYR A 244 11.89 -3.48 -2.24
CA TYR A 244 12.72 -3.16 -3.40
C TYR A 244 12.98 -1.66 -3.49
N LEU A 245 11.92 -0.85 -3.46
CA LEU A 245 12.04 0.61 -3.58
C LEU A 245 12.77 1.21 -2.38
N GLY A 246 12.45 0.80 -1.15
CA GLY A 246 13.14 1.24 0.07
C GLY A 246 14.63 1.02 0.00
N SER A 247 15.06 -0.15 -0.51
CA SER A 247 16.48 -0.47 -0.69
C SER A 247 17.19 0.37 -1.77
N ARG A 248 16.42 0.98 -2.71
CA ARG A 248 16.99 1.87 -3.74
C ARG A 248 17.13 3.29 -3.24
N PHE A 249 16.19 3.75 -2.42
CA PHE A 249 16.17 5.13 -1.93
C PHE A 249 16.82 5.30 -0.55
N GLY A 250 17.23 4.22 0.10
CA GLY A 250 18.02 4.23 1.34
C GLY A 250 17.29 4.76 2.58
N HIS A 251 16.01 5.15 2.46
CA HIS A 251 15.20 5.62 3.58
C HIS A 251 13.80 5.00 3.52
N PRO A 252 13.28 4.43 4.62
CA PRO A 252 12.00 3.72 4.60
C PRO A 252 10.80 4.62 4.29
N ALA A 253 10.90 5.92 4.54
CA ALA A 253 9.85 6.90 4.20
C ALA A 253 10.10 7.64 2.87
N ALA A 254 10.99 7.15 2.01
CA ALA A 254 11.30 7.82 0.74
C ALA A 254 10.13 7.81 -0.26
N VAL A 255 9.23 6.83 -0.17
CA VAL A 255 8.10 6.68 -1.07
C VAL A 255 6.83 7.13 -0.38
N THR A 256 6.08 8.03 -1.01
CA THR A 256 4.85 8.61 -0.45
C THR A 256 3.58 7.98 -0.99
N SER A 257 3.67 7.29 -2.13
CA SER A 257 2.54 6.55 -2.68
C SER A 257 3.01 5.27 -3.37
N TYR A 258 2.23 4.22 -3.21
CA TYR A 258 2.40 2.94 -3.89
C TYR A 258 1.10 2.56 -4.58
N ARG A 259 1.19 2.02 -5.78
CA ARG A 259 0.07 1.40 -6.49
C ARG A 259 0.49 0.08 -7.11
N ALA A 260 -0.37 -0.93 -7.01
CA ALA A 260 -0.17 -2.23 -7.66
C ALA A 260 -1.49 -2.84 -8.10
N GLU A 261 -1.60 -3.14 -9.38
CA GLU A 261 -2.63 -3.99 -9.96
C GLU A 261 -2.05 -5.41 -10.02
N PHE A 262 -2.62 -6.32 -9.23
CA PHE A 262 -2.09 -7.67 -9.08
C PHE A 262 -2.44 -8.53 -10.30
N SER A 263 -1.45 -9.19 -10.88
CA SER A 263 -1.74 -10.19 -11.89
C SER A 263 -2.51 -11.35 -11.26
N HIS A 264 -3.49 -11.88 -11.97
CA HIS A 264 -4.30 -13.04 -11.54
C HIS A 264 -3.48 -14.34 -11.50
N TYR A 265 -2.18 -14.23 -11.73
CA TYR A 265 -1.28 -15.35 -11.73
C TYR A 265 -1.13 -15.90 -10.31
N CYS A 266 -1.84 -16.99 -10.08
CA CYS A 266 -1.62 -17.83 -8.91
C CYS A 266 -0.40 -18.71 -9.15
N VAL A 267 0.69 -18.41 -8.47
CA VAL A 267 1.82 -19.34 -8.39
C VAL A 267 1.35 -20.57 -7.63
N ARG A 268 1.01 -21.64 -8.34
CA ARG A 268 0.59 -22.93 -7.74
C ARG A 268 1.80 -23.85 -7.63
N GLY A 269 1.91 -24.56 -6.52
CA GLY A 269 2.91 -25.60 -6.28
C GLY A 269 4.25 -25.09 -5.77
N PRO A 270 5.29 -25.93 -5.78
CA PRO A 270 6.63 -25.58 -5.28
C PRO A 270 7.28 -24.42 -6.05
N ALA A 271 6.86 -24.15 -7.29
CA ALA A 271 7.27 -22.97 -8.05
C ALA A 271 6.76 -21.63 -7.47
N SER A 272 5.92 -21.65 -6.44
CA SER A 272 5.40 -20.44 -5.79
C SER A 272 6.45 -19.64 -5.00
N VAL A 273 7.66 -20.16 -4.91
CA VAL A 273 8.79 -19.57 -4.17
C VAL A 273 9.99 -19.38 -5.09
N ALA A 274 9.75 -19.32 -6.41
CA ALA A 274 10.79 -18.95 -7.34
C ALA A 274 11.28 -17.52 -7.08
N ASP A 275 12.54 -17.28 -7.39
CA ASP A 275 13.17 -15.97 -7.33
C ASP A 275 12.30 -14.93 -8.06
N ILE A 276 12.22 -13.74 -7.49
CA ILE A 276 11.47 -12.62 -8.06
C ILE A 276 12.45 -11.54 -8.42
N GLU A 277 12.54 -11.24 -9.70
CA GLU A 277 13.33 -10.12 -10.20
C GLU A 277 12.49 -8.86 -10.25
N PHE A 278 12.95 -7.82 -9.56
CA PHE A 278 12.38 -6.48 -9.56
C PHE A 278 13.22 -5.52 -10.40
N ARG A 279 12.55 -4.73 -11.22
CA ARG A 279 13.12 -3.62 -12.00
C ARG A 279 12.27 -2.39 -11.84
N GLY A 280 12.89 -1.23 -11.64
CA GLY A 280 12.23 0.06 -11.58
C GLY A 280 12.68 0.95 -12.72
N ARG A 281 11.81 1.84 -13.18
CA ARG A 281 12.12 2.85 -14.20
C ARG A 281 11.41 4.13 -13.86
N ILE A 282 12.12 5.26 -13.92
CA ILE A 282 11.49 6.58 -13.79
C ILE A 282 10.68 6.85 -15.05
N THR A 283 9.40 7.09 -14.88
CA THR A 283 8.48 7.35 -16.01
C THR A 283 8.18 8.82 -16.19
N ASP A 284 8.17 9.58 -15.09
CA ASP A 284 7.88 11.00 -15.10
C ASP A 284 8.55 11.72 -13.94
N ILE A 285 8.83 13.01 -14.11
CA ILE A 285 9.33 13.90 -13.05
C ILE A 285 8.54 15.21 -13.15
N ASP A 286 7.65 15.42 -12.19
CA ASP A 286 6.99 16.72 -12.00
C ASP A 286 7.85 17.61 -11.09
N VAL A 287 8.60 18.51 -11.71
CA VAL A 287 9.48 19.44 -11.00
C VAL A 287 8.66 20.44 -10.17
N SER A 288 7.45 20.78 -10.62
CA SER A 288 6.58 21.74 -9.91
C SER A 288 5.99 21.15 -8.63
N ALA A 289 5.61 19.88 -8.67
CA ALA A 289 5.16 19.12 -7.51
C ALA A 289 6.34 18.56 -6.68
N GLY A 290 7.56 18.58 -7.22
CA GLY A 290 8.73 17.99 -6.57
C GLY A 290 8.62 16.46 -6.46
N MET A 291 7.98 15.79 -7.43
CA MET A 291 7.67 14.36 -7.40
C MET A 291 8.20 13.64 -8.63
N ALA A 292 8.66 12.42 -8.44
CA ALA A 292 8.98 11.48 -9.52
C ALA A 292 8.06 10.25 -9.45
N GLU A 293 7.64 9.75 -10.61
CA GLU A 293 6.92 8.49 -10.75
C GLU A 293 7.88 7.38 -11.19
N VAL A 294 7.82 6.27 -10.49
CA VAL A 294 8.63 5.09 -10.74
C VAL A 294 7.72 3.92 -11.10
N ALA A 295 7.77 3.46 -12.35
CA ALA A 295 7.14 2.20 -12.72
C ALA A 295 7.97 1.01 -12.20
N VAL A 296 7.29 -0.01 -11.68
CA VAL A 296 7.93 -1.22 -11.16
C VAL A 296 7.45 -2.43 -11.94
N ASN A 297 8.40 -3.24 -12.40
CA ASN A 297 8.14 -4.55 -12.97
C ASN A 297 8.70 -5.63 -12.05
N ALA A 298 7.93 -6.69 -11.85
CA ALA A 298 8.37 -7.84 -11.06
C ALA A 298 8.02 -9.14 -11.80
N VAL A 299 9.01 -9.98 -12.00
CA VAL A 299 8.89 -11.24 -12.75
C VAL A 299 9.37 -12.41 -11.90
N SER A 300 8.61 -13.50 -11.88
CA SER A 300 8.98 -14.75 -11.24
C SER A 300 8.64 -15.91 -12.18
N ALA A 301 9.60 -16.79 -12.45
CA ALA A 301 9.45 -17.91 -13.39
C ALA A 301 8.86 -17.48 -14.76
N GLY A 302 9.33 -16.36 -15.30
CA GLY A 302 8.88 -15.81 -16.59
C GLY A 302 7.50 -15.14 -16.58
N ARG A 303 6.86 -14.97 -15.42
CA ARG A 303 5.53 -14.40 -15.30
C ARG A 303 5.51 -13.13 -14.46
N ARG A 304 4.74 -12.13 -14.88
CA ARG A 304 4.61 -10.86 -14.15
C ARG A 304 3.80 -11.05 -12.87
N LEU A 305 4.24 -10.44 -11.78
CA LEU A 305 3.51 -10.38 -10.51
C LEU A 305 2.45 -9.29 -10.51
N PHE A 306 2.68 -8.24 -11.26
CA PHE A 306 1.77 -7.10 -11.40
C PHE A 306 1.40 -6.92 -12.87
N VAL A 307 0.15 -6.51 -13.12
CA VAL A 307 -0.27 -5.98 -14.42
C VAL A 307 0.35 -4.59 -14.59
N ARG A 308 0.23 -3.77 -13.54
CA ARG A 308 0.87 -2.46 -13.38
C ARG A 308 1.32 -2.29 -11.94
N ALA A 309 2.45 -1.63 -11.74
CA ALA A 309 2.86 -1.17 -10.42
C ALA A 309 3.66 0.12 -10.57
N SER A 310 3.42 1.07 -9.67
CA SER A 310 4.15 2.34 -9.61
C SER A 310 4.28 2.86 -8.19
N ALA A 311 5.14 3.84 -8.03
CA ALA A 311 5.37 4.54 -6.77
C ALA A 311 5.73 5.99 -7.03
N SER A 312 5.26 6.88 -6.15
CA SER A 312 5.59 8.30 -6.18
C SER A 312 6.65 8.61 -5.12
N VAL A 313 7.71 9.30 -5.53
CA VAL A 313 8.88 9.60 -4.70
C VAL A 313 9.16 11.10 -4.74
N PRO A 314 9.27 11.80 -3.59
CA PRO A 314 9.68 13.20 -3.57
C PRO A 314 11.08 13.39 -4.16
N VAL A 315 11.21 14.33 -5.09
CA VAL A 315 12.48 14.76 -5.66
C VAL A 315 12.87 16.06 -5.00
N THR A 316 13.94 16.07 -4.23
CA THR A 316 14.46 17.35 -3.69
C THR A 316 15.10 18.12 -4.83
N ALA A 317 14.51 19.25 -5.21
CA ALA A 317 15.11 20.16 -6.16
C ALA A 317 16.44 20.68 -5.57
N ILE A 318 17.57 20.33 -6.21
CA ILE A 318 18.82 21.05 -5.98
C ILE A 318 18.76 22.27 -6.89
N PRO A 319 19.13 23.47 -6.39
CA PRO A 319 19.23 24.66 -7.23
C PRO A 319 20.14 24.34 -8.42
N SER A 320 19.67 24.59 -9.63
CA SER A 320 20.48 24.45 -10.84
C SER A 320 21.59 25.49 -10.82
N THR A 321 22.73 25.15 -10.28
CA THR A 321 23.97 25.85 -10.63
C THR A 321 24.45 25.31 -11.98
N ARG A 322 23.77 25.70 -13.06
CA ARG A 322 24.46 25.76 -14.34
C ARG A 322 25.43 26.92 -14.24
N PRO A 323 26.74 26.71 -14.38
CA PRO A 323 27.61 27.82 -14.65
C PRO A 323 27.22 28.36 -16.03
N ASP A 324 26.85 29.64 -16.07
CA ASP A 324 26.72 30.39 -17.31
C ASP A 324 27.96 30.17 -18.17
N SER A 325 27.77 29.49 -19.29
CA SER A 325 28.82 29.43 -20.31
C SER A 325 29.08 30.85 -20.82
N PRO A 326 30.30 31.33 -20.81
CA PRO A 326 30.58 32.65 -21.36
C PRO A 326 30.36 32.62 -22.88
N VAL A 327 29.47 33.49 -23.31
CA VAL A 327 29.32 33.85 -24.72
C VAL A 327 30.63 34.36 -25.24
N ARG A 328 31.21 33.72 -26.25
CA ARG A 328 32.19 34.28 -27.17
C ARG A 328 31.62 34.32 -28.58
#